data_bf53fd5831beaac7667a0afedf7ef398
#
_entry.id   bf53fd5831beaac7667a0afedf7ef398
#
_cell.length_a   1.000
_cell.length_b   1.000
_cell.length_c   1.000
_cell.angle_alpha   90.00
_cell.angle_beta   90.00
_cell.angle_gamma   90.00
#
_symmetry.space_group_name_H-M   'P 1'
#
loop_
_entity.id
_entity.type
_entity.pdbx_description
1 polymer ?
#
loop_
_entity_poly.entity_id
_entity_poly.type
_entity_poly.pdbx_seq_one_letter_code
_entity_poly.pdbx_strand_id
1 'polypeptide(L)'
;AGTGELVKRIQSEKNDPYADVLFGGSWSQMYTNEDLWEPYVSANDGNVIDAYKNKCGFITGNVLDGSVLIVNTDLIGDIKIEGYEDLLNPALKGKIATADPANSSSAFAHLTNMLLAMGGYEDDKAWQYVHDLFENVDGKICESSSGVYKGVADGEYVVGLSYEDPCAQLVLDGAPVKIVYMKEGTVFLPASATIIKGAKNMDNAKLFIDFILSEEVQNIWGSTLTNRPVMKDAATNDAMTPMADINVIEEDIPYVSAHKAELVDKYTEIFTDLQSK
;
A
#
# COMPACT_ATOMS: atom_id res chain seq x y z
N ALA A 1 -12.01 -9.10 7.87
CA ALA A 1 -12.97 -8.09 7.43
C ALA A 1 -12.21 -6.90 6.85
N GLY A 2 -12.72 -6.28 5.80
CA GLY A 2 -12.14 -5.07 5.24
C GLY A 2 -12.40 -3.84 6.14
N THR A 3 -11.55 -2.80 6.02
CA THR A 3 -11.67 -1.59 6.87
C THR A 3 -13.07 -0.98 6.82
N GLY A 4 -13.70 -0.94 5.64
CA GLY A 4 -15.06 -0.38 5.50
C GLY A 4 -16.14 -1.15 6.27
N GLU A 5 -16.02 -2.47 6.36
CA GLU A 5 -16.93 -3.30 7.18
C GLU A 5 -16.73 -3.05 8.67
N LEU A 6 -15.45 -2.93 9.09
CA LEU A 6 -15.12 -2.63 10.48
C LEU A 6 -15.62 -1.25 10.89
N VAL A 7 -15.43 -0.23 10.04
CA VAL A 7 -15.95 1.13 10.30
C VAL A 7 -17.47 1.12 10.41
N LYS A 8 -18.20 0.45 9.50
CA LYS A 8 -19.66 0.31 9.58
C LYS A 8 -20.10 -0.37 10.88
N ARG A 9 -19.38 -1.40 11.31
CA ARG A 9 -19.65 -2.08 12.57
C ARG A 9 -19.46 -1.15 13.77
N ILE A 10 -18.29 -0.46 13.83
CA ILE A 10 -18.00 0.53 14.89
C ILE A 10 -19.08 1.61 14.93
N GLN A 11 -19.52 2.11 13.77
CA GLN A 11 -20.59 3.10 13.68
C GLN A 11 -21.91 2.57 14.23
N SER A 12 -22.25 1.30 14.00
CA SER A 12 -23.46 0.67 14.56
C SER A 12 -23.38 0.46 16.06
N GLU A 13 -22.18 0.32 16.61
CA GLU A 13 -21.88 0.08 18.03
C GLU A 13 -21.50 1.36 18.80
N LYS A 14 -21.58 2.55 18.18
CA LYS A 14 -21.06 3.82 18.74
C LYS A 14 -21.56 4.19 20.14
N ASN A 15 -22.74 3.70 20.54
CA ASN A 15 -23.32 3.98 21.87
C ASN A 15 -22.86 2.98 22.95
N ASP A 16 -22.32 1.83 22.55
CA ASP A 16 -21.76 0.79 23.43
C ASP A 16 -20.68 0.02 22.66
N PRO A 17 -19.48 0.60 22.48
CA PRO A 17 -18.42 0.00 21.70
C PRO A 17 -18.02 -1.38 22.21
N TYR A 18 -17.90 -2.36 21.29
CA TYR A 18 -17.42 -3.69 21.62
C TYR A 18 -15.89 -3.73 21.66
N ALA A 19 -15.23 -3.00 20.77
CA ALA A 19 -13.77 -2.94 20.66
C ALA A 19 -13.26 -1.60 21.18
N ASP A 20 -11.98 -1.56 21.58
CA ASP A 20 -11.32 -0.36 22.08
C ASP A 20 -10.44 0.31 21.00
N VAL A 21 -9.89 -0.47 20.05
CA VAL A 21 -8.97 0.01 19.02
C VAL A 21 -9.35 -0.60 17.67
N LEU A 22 -9.27 0.18 16.61
CA LEU A 22 -9.19 -0.30 15.23
C LEU A 22 -7.71 -0.30 14.83
N PHE A 23 -7.18 -1.47 14.45
CA PHE A 23 -5.78 -1.68 14.10
C PHE A 23 -5.63 -2.23 12.67
N GLY A 24 -4.69 -1.68 11.89
CA GLY A 24 -4.42 -2.12 10.51
C GLY A 24 -5.41 -1.59 9.47
N GLY A 25 -6.10 -0.50 9.76
CA GLY A 25 -7.07 0.09 8.84
C GLY A 25 -6.46 1.10 7.87
N SER A 26 -7.17 1.36 6.76
CA SER A 26 -6.84 2.41 5.80
C SER A 26 -6.97 3.79 6.43
N TRP A 27 -5.91 4.60 6.31
CA TRP A 27 -5.88 5.96 6.82
C TRP A 27 -7.05 6.82 6.30
N SER A 28 -7.33 6.74 5.00
CA SER A 28 -8.40 7.52 4.37
C SER A 28 -9.79 7.20 4.93
N GLN A 29 -10.07 5.92 5.20
CA GLN A 29 -11.36 5.51 5.77
C GLN A 29 -11.49 5.89 7.25
N MET A 30 -10.40 5.92 8.00
CA MET A 30 -10.41 6.46 9.35
C MET A 30 -10.63 7.98 9.34
N TYR A 31 -9.93 8.70 8.46
CA TYR A 31 -10.01 10.15 8.37
C TYR A 31 -11.42 10.66 8.03
N THR A 32 -12.12 10.00 7.13
CA THR A 32 -13.49 10.36 6.74
C THR A 32 -14.55 10.07 7.80
N ASN A 33 -14.19 9.39 8.90
CA ASN A 33 -15.10 9.01 10.00
C ASN A 33 -14.59 9.53 11.35
N GLU A 34 -14.09 10.75 11.40
CA GLU A 34 -13.47 11.39 12.58
C GLU A 34 -14.33 11.30 13.83
N ASP A 35 -15.65 11.39 13.72
CA ASP A 35 -16.60 11.37 14.84
C ASP A 35 -16.63 10.03 15.60
N LEU A 36 -16.05 8.97 15.04
CA LEU A 36 -15.97 7.64 15.66
C LEU A 36 -14.70 7.44 16.53
N TRP A 37 -13.75 8.37 16.50
CA TRP A 37 -12.45 8.17 17.13
C TRP A 37 -12.21 9.05 18.34
N GLU A 38 -11.48 8.52 19.31
CA GLU A 38 -10.98 9.27 20.45
C GLU A 38 -9.67 9.97 20.06
N PRO A 39 -9.55 11.27 20.30
CA PRO A 39 -8.29 11.99 20.08
C PRO A 39 -7.17 11.44 20.96
N TYR A 40 -6.09 11.00 20.34
CA TYR A 40 -4.89 10.57 21.04
C TYR A 40 -3.67 10.66 20.14
N VAL A 41 -2.60 11.27 20.63
CA VAL A 41 -1.28 11.30 20.01
C VAL A 41 -0.30 10.63 20.96
N SER A 42 0.39 9.60 20.48
CA SER A 42 1.39 8.86 21.26
C SER A 42 2.54 9.77 21.68
N ALA A 43 3.08 9.54 22.89
CA ALA A 43 4.31 10.17 23.33
C ALA A 43 5.50 9.84 22.40
N ASN A 44 5.45 8.72 21.69
CA ASN A 44 6.47 8.26 20.74
C ASN A 44 6.34 8.88 19.33
N ASP A 45 5.26 9.63 19.04
CA ASP A 45 5.02 10.25 17.72
C ASP A 45 6.15 11.18 17.27
N GLY A 46 6.90 11.76 18.20
CA GLY A 46 8.08 12.56 17.92
C GLY A 46 9.16 11.84 17.09
N ASN A 47 9.26 10.52 17.22
CA ASN A 47 10.24 9.67 16.55
C ASN A 47 9.73 9.13 15.20
N VAL A 48 8.47 9.34 14.86
CA VAL A 48 7.88 8.95 13.56
C VAL A 48 8.46 9.84 12.46
N ILE A 49 8.65 9.27 11.27
CA ILE A 49 9.01 10.01 10.04
C ILE A 49 8.00 11.14 9.83
N ASP A 50 8.46 12.35 9.57
CA ASP A 50 7.64 13.56 9.60
C ASP A 50 6.42 13.53 8.67
N ALA A 51 6.51 12.84 7.53
CA ALA A 51 5.40 12.64 6.60
C ALA A 51 4.24 11.82 7.22
N TYR A 52 4.56 10.88 8.11
CA TYR A 52 3.61 9.89 8.65
C TYR A 52 3.19 10.14 10.11
N LYS A 53 3.58 11.28 10.69
CA LYS A 53 3.15 11.68 12.05
C LYS A 53 1.64 11.86 12.14
N ASN A 54 1.12 11.65 13.35
CA ASN A 54 -0.28 11.88 13.66
C ASN A 54 -0.63 13.39 13.65
N LYS A 55 -0.80 13.95 12.45
CA LYS A 55 -1.12 15.37 12.25
C LYS A 55 -2.60 15.70 12.49
N CYS A 56 -3.50 14.72 12.38
CA CYS A 56 -4.93 14.90 12.59
C CYS A 56 -5.37 14.75 14.05
N GLY A 57 -4.50 14.22 14.92
CA GLY A 57 -4.74 14.08 16.35
C GLY A 57 -5.43 12.79 16.79
N PHE A 58 -5.84 11.90 15.85
CA PHE A 58 -6.58 10.68 16.17
C PHE A 58 -6.20 9.44 15.35
N ILE A 59 -5.33 9.57 14.34
CA ILE A 59 -4.85 8.44 13.55
C ILE A 59 -3.35 8.28 13.76
N THR A 60 -2.93 7.10 14.18
CA THR A 60 -1.54 6.73 14.36
C THR A 60 -1.10 5.78 13.24
N GLY A 61 -0.14 6.19 12.42
CA GLY A 61 0.53 5.28 11.47
C GLY A 61 1.37 4.28 12.26
N ASN A 62 1.33 3.00 11.86
CA ASN A 62 2.05 1.95 12.58
C ASN A 62 3.13 1.25 11.73
N VAL A 63 2.86 0.98 10.47
CA VAL A 63 3.80 0.46 9.46
C VAL A 63 3.55 1.15 8.13
N LEU A 64 4.49 1.04 7.20
CA LEU A 64 4.38 1.59 5.86
C LEU A 64 4.21 0.46 4.85
N ASP A 65 3.21 0.57 3.99
CA ASP A 65 2.99 -0.29 2.85
C ASP A 65 3.50 0.42 1.58
N GLY A 66 4.65 -0.03 1.06
CA GLY A 66 5.23 0.50 -0.18
C GLY A 66 4.67 -0.18 -1.40
N SER A 67 4.24 0.57 -2.42
CA SER A 67 3.98 0.02 -3.75
C SER A 67 5.31 -0.41 -4.38
N VAL A 68 5.41 -1.67 -4.81
CA VAL A 68 6.65 -2.21 -5.42
C VAL A 68 6.33 -3.10 -6.61
N LEU A 69 7.32 -3.29 -7.49
CA LEU A 69 7.26 -4.36 -8.47
C LEU A 69 7.98 -5.59 -7.91
N ILE A 70 7.34 -6.75 -8.02
CA ILE A 70 7.98 -8.05 -7.80
C ILE A 70 8.36 -8.63 -9.16
N VAL A 71 9.61 -9.07 -9.31
CA VAL A 71 10.17 -9.58 -10.58
C VAL A 71 10.72 -10.97 -10.36
N ASN A 72 10.28 -11.93 -11.17
CA ASN A 72 10.85 -13.29 -11.18
C ASN A 72 12.23 -13.28 -11.85
N THR A 73 13.26 -13.65 -11.09
CA THR A 73 14.66 -13.58 -11.53
C THR A 73 15.04 -14.65 -12.53
N ASP A 74 14.33 -15.77 -12.56
CA ASP A 74 14.59 -16.86 -13.50
C ASP A 74 13.93 -16.61 -14.87
N LEU A 75 12.83 -15.84 -14.90
CA LEU A 75 12.03 -15.63 -16.11
C LEU A 75 12.29 -14.30 -16.80
N ILE A 76 12.86 -13.31 -16.11
CA ILE A 76 13.05 -11.95 -16.64
C ILE A 76 14.10 -11.90 -17.77
N GLY A 77 15.06 -12.83 -17.78
CA GLY A 77 16.16 -12.85 -18.76
C GLY A 77 16.96 -11.53 -18.74
N ASP A 78 17.20 -10.98 -19.93
CA ASP A 78 17.99 -9.75 -20.10
C ASP A 78 17.14 -8.46 -19.97
N ILE A 79 15.85 -8.56 -19.68
CA ILE A 79 14.97 -7.40 -19.54
C ILE A 79 15.29 -6.69 -18.22
N LYS A 80 15.63 -5.41 -18.33
CA LYS A 80 15.87 -4.55 -17.17
C LYS A 80 14.57 -3.92 -16.71
N ILE A 81 14.24 -4.09 -15.43
CA ILE A 81 13.10 -3.45 -14.77
C ILE A 81 13.63 -2.59 -13.64
N GLU A 82 13.44 -1.29 -13.75
CA GLU A 82 13.78 -0.25 -12.75
C GLU A 82 12.59 0.61 -12.37
N GLY A 83 11.48 0.52 -13.12
CA GLY A 83 10.30 1.31 -12.86
C GLY A 83 9.13 1.00 -13.78
N TYR A 84 8.16 1.87 -13.74
CA TYR A 84 6.91 1.72 -14.47
C TYR A 84 7.09 1.75 -15.99
N GLU A 85 7.94 2.64 -16.52
CA GLU A 85 8.17 2.75 -17.97
C GLU A 85 8.65 1.42 -18.59
N ASP A 86 9.42 0.66 -17.84
CA ASP A 86 9.98 -0.61 -18.32
C ASP A 86 8.90 -1.69 -18.50
N LEU A 87 7.73 -1.54 -17.86
CA LEU A 87 6.59 -2.44 -18.01
C LEU A 87 5.90 -2.34 -19.37
N LEU A 88 6.15 -1.27 -20.13
CA LEU A 88 5.66 -1.11 -21.50
C LEU A 88 6.47 -1.92 -22.53
N ASN A 89 7.50 -2.64 -22.10
CA ASN A 89 8.25 -3.51 -22.99
C ASN A 89 7.34 -4.58 -23.61
N PRO A 90 7.22 -4.66 -24.95
CA PRO A 90 6.34 -5.63 -25.62
C PRO A 90 6.65 -7.11 -25.28
N ALA A 91 7.90 -7.42 -24.88
CA ALA A 91 8.26 -8.77 -24.47
C ALA A 91 7.60 -9.21 -23.16
N LEU A 92 7.02 -8.27 -22.39
CA LEU A 92 6.25 -8.51 -21.18
C LEU A 92 4.75 -8.66 -21.42
N LYS A 93 4.27 -8.52 -22.68
CA LYS A 93 2.83 -8.64 -22.97
C LYS A 93 2.27 -9.97 -22.47
N GLY A 94 1.20 -9.90 -21.68
CA GLY A 94 0.55 -11.04 -21.04
C GLY A 94 1.36 -11.74 -19.93
N LYS A 95 2.48 -11.12 -19.47
CA LYS A 95 3.37 -11.65 -18.43
C LYS A 95 3.43 -10.75 -17.18
N ILE A 96 2.57 -9.72 -17.12
CA ILE A 96 2.47 -8.78 -16.01
C ILE A 96 1.28 -9.17 -15.15
N ALA A 97 1.51 -9.42 -13.87
CA ALA A 97 0.47 -9.67 -12.89
C ALA A 97 0.00 -8.36 -12.23
N THR A 98 -1.29 -8.15 -12.20
CA THR A 98 -1.93 -7.08 -11.41
C THR A 98 -3.29 -7.56 -10.93
N ALA A 99 -3.85 -6.91 -9.91
CA ALA A 99 -5.22 -7.12 -9.48
C ALA A 99 -6.09 -5.92 -9.94
N ASP A 100 -7.39 -6.05 -9.76
CA ASP A 100 -8.34 -5.00 -10.11
C ASP A 100 -8.31 -3.85 -9.08
N PRO A 101 -8.00 -2.61 -9.47
CA PRO A 101 -8.05 -1.44 -8.60
C PRO A 101 -9.42 -1.18 -7.96
N ALA A 102 -10.51 -1.62 -8.56
CA ALA A 102 -11.84 -1.50 -7.98
C ALA A 102 -12.04 -2.39 -6.74
N ASN A 103 -11.34 -3.53 -6.68
CA ASN A 103 -11.55 -4.57 -5.68
C ASN A 103 -10.34 -4.82 -4.76
N SER A 104 -9.14 -4.38 -5.16
CA SER A 104 -7.89 -4.57 -4.42
C SER A 104 -7.28 -3.24 -3.99
N SER A 105 -7.04 -3.08 -2.70
CA SER A 105 -6.41 -1.87 -2.15
C SER A 105 -4.97 -1.67 -2.65
N SER A 106 -4.19 -2.74 -2.80
CA SER A 106 -2.83 -2.64 -3.34
C SER A 106 -2.81 -2.30 -4.82
N ALA A 107 -3.77 -2.83 -5.62
CA ALA A 107 -3.89 -2.45 -7.02
C ALA A 107 -4.35 -0.99 -7.17
N PHE A 108 -5.25 -0.52 -6.30
CA PHE A 108 -5.62 0.89 -6.26
C PHE A 108 -4.43 1.78 -5.85
N ALA A 109 -3.64 1.38 -4.86
CA ALA A 109 -2.41 2.08 -4.50
C ALA A 109 -1.40 2.14 -5.66
N HIS A 110 -1.29 1.08 -6.47
CA HIS A 110 -0.49 1.13 -7.70
C HIS A 110 -1.07 2.06 -8.75
N LEU A 111 -2.39 2.11 -8.94
CA LEU A 111 -3.03 3.04 -9.87
C LEU A 111 -2.72 4.49 -9.49
N THR A 112 -2.89 4.85 -8.22
CA THR A 112 -2.59 6.21 -7.74
C THR A 112 -1.10 6.53 -7.79
N ASN A 113 -0.23 5.57 -7.46
CA ASN A 113 1.22 5.74 -7.58
C ASN A 113 1.66 5.96 -9.04
N MET A 114 1.16 5.15 -9.99
CA MET A 114 1.44 5.33 -11.42
C MET A 114 1.05 6.72 -11.90
N LEU A 115 -0.17 7.15 -11.59
CA LEU A 115 -0.67 8.46 -11.99
C LEU A 115 0.22 9.57 -11.44
N LEU A 116 0.55 9.52 -10.15
CA LEU A 116 1.40 10.50 -9.50
C LEU A 116 2.81 10.52 -10.11
N ALA A 117 3.42 9.35 -10.29
CA ALA A 117 4.77 9.20 -10.84
C ALA A 117 4.86 9.64 -12.32
N MET A 118 3.77 9.52 -13.09
CA MET A 118 3.73 9.83 -14.52
C MET A 118 3.20 11.24 -14.83
N GLY A 119 2.96 12.08 -13.83
CA GLY A 119 2.61 13.49 -14.05
C GLY A 119 1.50 14.04 -13.20
N GLY A 120 0.67 13.18 -12.60
CA GLY A 120 -0.41 13.56 -11.70
C GLY A 120 -1.75 12.90 -12.02
N TYR A 121 -2.67 12.98 -11.07
CA TYR A 121 -3.96 12.28 -11.14
C TYR A 121 -4.88 12.75 -12.28
N GLU A 122 -4.71 13.97 -12.74
CA GLU A 122 -5.51 14.60 -13.82
C GLU A 122 -4.74 14.67 -15.15
N ASP A 123 -3.46 14.30 -15.18
CA ASP A 123 -2.62 14.42 -16.38
C ASP A 123 -2.99 13.34 -17.42
N ASP A 124 -3.30 13.79 -18.65
CA ASP A 124 -3.67 12.89 -19.75
C ASP A 124 -2.54 11.91 -20.12
N LYS A 125 -1.27 12.31 -19.94
CA LYS A 125 -0.12 11.42 -20.20
C LYS A 125 -0.03 10.31 -19.15
N ALA A 126 -0.32 10.61 -17.89
CA ALA A 126 -0.37 9.61 -16.84
C ALA A 126 -1.48 8.58 -17.12
N TRP A 127 -2.64 9.03 -17.58
CA TRP A 127 -3.72 8.14 -17.98
C TRP A 127 -3.43 7.38 -19.27
N GLN A 128 -2.70 7.97 -20.21
CA GLN A 128 -2.21 7.25 -21.39
C GLN A 128 -1.24 6.13 -20.99
N TYR A 129 -0.35 6.38 -20.01
CA TYR A 129 0.51 5.34 -19.46
C TYR A 129 -0.33 4.17 -18.87
N VAL A 130 -1.38 4.47 -18.10
CA VAL A 130 -2.28 3.45 -17.55
C VAL A 130 -2.90 2.62 -18.67
N HIS A 131 -3.40 3.27 -19.74
CA HIS A 131 -3.94 2.58 -20.92
C HIS A 131 -2.90 1.62 -21.54
N ASP A 132 -1.68 2.11 -21.81
CA ASP A 132 -0.64 1.34 -22.48
C ASP A 132 -0.13 0.18 -21.61
N LEU A 133 -0.06 0.38 -20.29
CA LEU A 133 0.27 -0.69 -19.35
C LEU A 133 -0.79 -1.79 -19.36
N PHE A 134 -2.08 -1.44 -19.28
CA PHE A 134 -3.16 -2.43 -19.25
C PHE A 134 -3.37 -3.11 -20.61
N GLU A 135 -3.01 -2.47 -21.72
CA GLU A 135 -2.86 -3.15 -23.01
C GLU A 135 -1.78 -4.22 -22.97
N ASN A 136 -0.65 -3.94 -22.28
CA ASN A 136 0.46 -4.89 -22.12
C ASN A 136 0.17 -5.98 -21.06
N VAL A 137 -0.69 -5.72 -20.09
CA VAL A 137 -1.23 -6.73 -19.14
C VAL A 137 -2.07 -7.79 -19.88
N ASP A 138 -2.67 -7.44 -21.03
CA ASP A 138 -3.37 -8.34 -21.92
C ASP A 138 -4.59 -9.03 -21.26
N GLY A 139 -5.32 -8.28 -20.44
CA GLY A 139 -6.57 -8.70 -19.80
C GLY A 139 -6.46 -9.71 -18.67
N LYS A 140 -5.27 -10.07 -18.25
CA LYS A 140 -5.04 -11.04 -17.17
C LYS A 140 -5.00 -10.36 -15.80
N ILE A 141 -6.16 -10.28 -15.15
CA ILE A 141 -6.30 -9.70 -13.81
C ILE A 141 -6.39 -10.81 -12.77
N CYS A 142 -5.53 -10.75 -11.74
CA CYS A 142 -5.58 -11.65 -10.60
C CYS A 142 -6.78 -11.34 -9.70
N GLU A 143 -7.37 -12.35 -9.08
CA GLU A 143 -8.53 -12.18 -8.19
C GLU A 143 -8.20 -11.36 -6.93
N SER A 144 -6.93 -11.35 -6.53
CA SER A 144 -6.47 -10.68 -5.30
C SER A 144 -5.00 -10.27 -5.39
N SER A 145 -4.57 -9.38 -4.48
CA SER A 145 -3.16 -9.01 -4.32
C SER A 145 -2.27 -10.22 -4.03
N SER A 146 -2.76 -11.22 -3.31
CA SER A 146 -2.00 -12.45 -3.06
C SER A 146 -1.80 -13.29 -4.31
N GLY A 147 -2.71 -13.27 -5.26
CA GLY A 147 -2.55 -13.89 -6.58
C GLY A 147 -1.42 -13.26 -7.38
N VAL A 148 -1.18 -11.96 -7.21
CA VAL A 148 -0.11 -11.24 -7.91
C VAL A 148 1.27 -11.74 -7.48
N TYR A 149 1.64 -11.58 -6.20
CA TYR A 149 2.99 -11.90 -5.76
C TYR A 149 3.26 -13.41 -5.77
N LYS A 150 2.26 -14.25 -5.49
CA LYS A 150 2.39 -15.72 -5.58
C LYS A 150 2.55 -16.16 -7.03
N GLY A 151 1.73 -15.65 -7.95
CA GLY A 151 1.82 -15.99 -9.37
C GLY A 151 3.19 -15.63 -9.97
N VAL A 152 3.82 -14.53 -9.51
CA VAL A 152 5.19 -14.21 -9.91
C VAL A 152 6.20 -15.17 -9.28
N ALA A 153 6.07 -15.48 -7.99
CA ALA A 153 6.98 -16.41 -7.31
C ALA A 153 6.89 -17.83 -7.89
N ASP A 154 5.69 -18.27 -8.24
CA ASP A 154 5.42 -19.60 -8.83
C ASP A 154 5.76 -19.67 -10.33
N GLY A 155 6.18 -18.56 -10.95
CA GLY A 155 6.59 -18.51 -12.36
C GLY A 155 5.45 -18.43 -13.38
N GLU A 156 4.24 -18.10 -12.95
CA GLU A 156 3.10 -17.85 -13.86
C GLU A 156 3.24 -16.50 -14.59
N TYR A 157 3.88 -15.53 -13.92
CA TYR A 157 4.15 -14.19 -14.44
C TYR A 157 5.63 -13.83 -14.27
N VAL A 158 6.09 -12.89 -15.08
CA VAL A 158 7.47 -12.39 -15.04
C VAL A 158 7.62 -11.23 -14.06
N VAL A 159 6.61 -10.37 -13.99
CA VAL A 159 6.58 -9.19 -13.11
C VAL A 159 5.18 -8.99 -12.55
N GLY A 160 5.08 -8.41 -11.37
CA GLY A 160 3.79 -8.09 -10.75
C GLY A 160 3.81 -6.75 -10.03
N LEU A 161 2.66 -6.07 -10.06
CA LEU A 161 2.40 -4.85 -9.30
C LEU A 161 1.89 -5.25 -7.91
N SER A 162 2.74 -5.14 -6.88
CA SER A 162 2.48 -5.67 -5.55
C SER A 162 2.85 -4.67 -4.45
N TYR A 163 2.93 -5.12 -3.22
CA TYR A 163 3.36 -4.31 -2.09
C TYR A 163 4.50 -4.99 -1.33
N GLU A 164 5.25 -4.19 -0.60
CA GLU A 164 6.57 -4.56 -0.08
C GLU A 164 6.56 -5.78 0.84
N ASP A 165 5.69 -5.81 1.85
CA ASP A 165 5.70 -6.82 2.92
C ASP A 165 5.73 -8.28 2.40
N PRO A 166 4.75 -8.79 1.61
CA PRO A 166 4.79 -10.16 1.14
C PRO A 166 5.92 -10.42 0.14
N CYS A 167 6.35 -9.39 -0.61
CA CYS A 167 7.48 -9.52 -1.53
C CYS A 167 8.80 -9.70 -0.77
N ALA A 168 9.00 -8.94 0.31
CA ALA A 168 10.15 -9.09 1.19
C ALA A 168 10.17 -10.46 1.86
N GLN A 169 9.01 -10.97 2.30
CA GLN A 169 8.91 -12.32 2.85
C GLN A 169 9.32 -13.38 1.81
N LEU A 170 8.86 -13.27 0.57
CA LEU A 170 9.26 -14.21 -0.51
C LEU A 170 10.76 -14.17 -0.79
N VAL A 171 11.39 -12.99 -0.73
CA VAL A 171 12.86 -12.86 -0.87
C VAL A 171 13.57 -13.56 0.29
N LEU A 172 13.13 -13.36 1.54
CA LEU A 172 13.70 -14.03 2.72
C LEU A 172 13.50 -15.54 2.69
N ASP A 173 12.39 -16.02 2.14
CA ASP A 173 12.09 -17.45 1.96
C ASP A 173 12.89 -18.09 0.81
N GLY A 174 13.69 -17.30 0.08
CA GLY A 174 14.55 -17.78 -1.02
C GLY A 174 13.81 -18.04 -2.33
N ALA A 175 12.62 -17.46 -2.53
CA ALA A 175 11.95 -17.52 -3.82
C ALA A 175 12.77 -16.81 -4.91
N PRO A 176 12.68 -17.24 -6.19
CA PRO A 176 13.44 -16.61 -7.28
C PRO A 176 12.81 -15.27 -7.69
N VAL A 177 12.74 -14.34 -6.75
CA VAL A 177 12.16 -13.01 -6.97
C VAL A 177 13.04 -11.91 -6.41
N LYS A 178 12.87 -10.71 -6.95
CA LYS A 178 13.44 -9.48 -6.41
C LYS A 178 12.39 -8.39 -6.34
N ILE A 179 12.61 -7.44 -5.42
CA ILE A 179 11.80 -6.23 -5.28
C ILE A 179 12.42 -5.11 -6.12
N VAL A 180 11.59 -4.34 -6.80
CA VAL A 180 11.98 -3.11 -7.49
C VAL A 180 11.11 -1.97 -6.99
N TYR A 181 11.75 -0.94 -6.45
CA TYR A 181 11.15 0.35 -6.14
C TYR A 181 11.27 1.23 -7.38
N MET A 182 10.18 1.82 -7.82
CA MET A 182 10.12 2.50 -9.10
C MET A 182 10.99 3.76 -9.12
N LYS A 183 11.85 3.87 -10.13
CA LYS A 183 12.74 5.03 -10.34
C LYS A 183 11.95 6.34 -10.53
N GLU A 184 10.73 6.24 -11.09
CA GLU A 184 9.82 7.38 -11.31
C GLU A 184 9.21 7.87 -10.00
N GLY A 185 9.13 7.01 -8.99
CA GLY A 185 8.67 7.31 -7.65
C GLY A 185 7.86 6.19 -7.03
N THR A 186 8.13 5.94 -5.76
CA THR A 186 7.44 4.94 -4.96
C THR A 186 6.65 5.62 -3.84
N VAL A 187 5.37 5.33 -3.76
CA VAL A 187 4.50 5.77 -2.66
C VAL A 187 4.54 4.74 -1.54
N PHE A 188 4.66 5.24 -0.31
CA PHE A 188 4.44 4.46 0.91
C PHE A 188 3.21 5.00 1.63
N LEU A 189 2.25 4.13 1.90
CA LEU A 189 1.03 4.48 2.62
C LEU A 189 1.07 3.90 4.03
N PRO A 190 0.70 4.69 5.06
CA PRO A 190 0.66 4.15 6.41
C PRO A 190 -0.55 3.24 6.60
N ALA A 191 -0.33 2.01 7.06
CA ALA A 191 -1.34 1.28 7.79
C ALA A 191 -1.51 1.94 9.15
N SER A 192 -2.73 2.03 9.65
CA SER A 192 -3.03 2.93 10.74
C SER A 192 -3.82 2.27 11.86
N ALA A 193 -3.70 2.85 13.05
CA ALA A 193 -4.46 2.49 14.22
C ALA A 193 -5.15 3.72 14.80
N THR A 194 -6.31 3.52 15.42
CA THR A 194 -7.06 4.58 16.10
C THR A 194 -7.82 4.02 17.29
N ILE A 195 -8.05 4.84 18.32
CA ILE A 195 -8.84 4.48 19.49
C ILE A 195 -10.31 4.77 19.18
N ILE A 196 -11.18 3.82 19.48
CA ILE A 196 -12.63 3.97 19.29
C ILE A 196 -13.19 4.90 20.37
N LYS A 197 -13.99 5.87 19.95
CA LYS A 197 -14.62 6.81 20.88
C LYS A 197 -15.53 6.09 21.86
N GLY A 198 -15.36 6.35 23.15
CA GLY A 198 -16.09 5.66 24.21
C GLY A 198 -15.57 4.24 24.50
N ALA A 199 -14.37 3.89 24.08
CA ALA A 199 -13.69 2.64 24.41
C ALA A 199 -13.76 2.35 25.92
N LYS A 200 -14.08 1.11 26.26
CA LYS A 200 -14.30 0.69 27.67
C LYS A 200 -12.98 0.59 28.44
N ASN A 201 -11.89 0.26 27.72
CA ASN A 201 -10.56 0.11 28.29
C ASN A 201 -9.61 1.21 27.78
N MET A 202 -10.02 2.47 27.94
CA MET A 202 -9.36 3.65 27.37
C MET A 202 -7.85 3.71 27.69
N ASP A 203 -7.46 3.46 28.95
CA ASP A 203 -6.04 3.50 29.35
C ASP A 203 -5.23 2.39 28.65
N ASN A 204 -5.80 1.20 28.51
CA ASN A 204 -5.15 0.10 27.78
C ASN A 204 -5.09 0.39 26.28
N ALA A 205 -6.11 1.05 25.70
CA ALA A 205 -6.09 1.46 24.31
C ALA A 205 -4.95 2.46 24.03
N LYS A 206 -4.76 3.45 24.91
CA LYS A 206 -3.62 4.38 24.82
C LYS A 206 -2.28 3.70 24.97
N LEU A 207 -2.15 2.79 25.95
CA LEU A 207 -0.94 1.98 26.11
C LEU A 207 -0.63 1.12 24.88
N PHE A 208 -1.68 0.58 24.22
CA PHE A 208 -1.50 -0.17 22.97
C PHE A 208 -0.98 0.72 21.85
N ILE A 209 -1.51 1.93 21.69
CA ILE A 209 -1.00 2.89 20.68
C ILE A 209 0.46 3.28 20.97
N ASP A 210 0.82 3.51 22.24
CA ASP A 210 2.21 3.79 22.62
C ASP A 210 3.13 2.58 22.38
N PHE A 211 2.63 1.36 22.64
CA PHE A 211 3.36 0.12 22.44
C PHE A 211 3.70 -0.12 20.97
N ILE A 212 2.73 0.04 20.06
CA ILE A 212 2.98 -0.16 18.61
C ILE A 212 3.95 0.85 18.03
N LEU A 213 4.13 2.01 18.67
CA LEU A 213 5.15 3.02 18.34
C LEU A 213 6.37 2.95 19.26
N SER A 214 6.56 1.89 20.03
CA SER A 214 7.81 1.72 20.78
C SER A 214 8.96 1.33 19.84
N GLU A 215 10.17 1.75 20.19
CA GLU A 215 11.40 1.38 19.45
C GLU A 215 11.53 -0.14 19.32
N GLU A 216 11.23 -0.88 20.39
CA GLU A 216 11.30 -2.34 20.41
C GLU A 216 10.36 -2.96 19.36
N VAL A 217 9.09 -2.58 19.32
CA VAL A 217 8.10 -3.13 18.39
C VAL A 217 8.44 -2.74 16.95
N GLN A 218 8.81 -1.49 16.71
CA GLN A 218 9.17 -1.03 15.38
C GLN A 218 10.41 -1.74 14.84
N ASN A 219 11.42 -1.98 15.68
CA ASN A 219 12.59 -2.77 15.31
C ASN A 219 12.24 -4.23 15.02
N ILE A 220 11.37 -4.87 15.82
CA ILE A 220 10.90 -6.24 15.55
C ILE A 220 10.16 -6.30 14.19
N TRP A 221 9.28 -5.36 13.93
CA TRP A 221 8.55 -5.31 12.66
C TRP A 221 9.48 -5.19 11.46
N GLY A 222 10.46 -4.31 11.51
CA GLY A 222 11.37 -4.12 10.39
C GLY A 222 12.45 -5.18 10.27
N SER A 223 13.06 -5.63 11.35
CA SER A 223 14.21 -6.53 11.30
C SER A 223 13.86 -8.01 11.34
N THR A 224 12.80 -8.38 12.05
CA THR A 224 12.39 -9.79 12.25
C THR A 224 11.21 -10.18 11.36
N LEU A 225 10.31 -9.23 11.16
CA LEU A 225 9.20 -9.34 10.20
C LEU A 225 9.55 -8.55 8.92
N THR A 226 8.59 -8.41 8.05
CA THR A 226 8.74 -7.72 6.76
C THR A 226 7.92 -6.43 6.67
N ASN A 227 7.45 -5.93 7.82
CA ASN A 227 6.65 -4.72 7.89
C ASN A 227 7.57 -3.50 8.04
N ARG A 228 7.55 -2.60 7.08
CA ARG A 228 8.39 -1.39 7.12
C ARG A 228 7.99 -0.47 8.27
N PRO A 229 8.91 -0.13 9.18
CA PRO A 229 8.60 0.75 10.31
C PRO A 229 8.27 2.18 9.88
N VAL A 230 7.46 2.86 10.69
CA VAL A 230 7.22 4.31 10.54
C VAL A 230 8.25 5.17 11.27
N MET A 231 9.10 4.59 12.10
CA MET A 231 10.11 5.31 12.88
C MET A 231 11.38 5.58 12.08
N LYS A 232 11.98 6.75 12.30
CA LYS A 232 13.15 7.27 11.56
C LYS A 232 14.37 6.36 11.59
N ASP A 233 14.66 5.78 12.76
CA ASP A 233 15.88 5.02 13.02
C ASP A 233 15.63 3.54 13.27
N ALA A 234 14.43 3.04 12.94
CA ALA A 234 14.11 1.64 13.14
C ALA A 234 14.82 0.75 12.11
N ALA A 235 15.29 -0.40 12.59
CA ALA A 235 15.98 -1.38 11.77
C ALA A 235 15.03 -2.04 10.74
N THR A 236 15.57 -2.36 9.56
CA THR A 236 14.91 -3.16 8.54
C THR A 236 15.75 -4.38 8.21
N ASN A 237 15.14 -5.43 7.65
CA ASN A 237 15.86 -6.60 7.18
C ASN A 237 16.48 -6.35 5.78
N ASP A 238 17.36 -7.27 5.36
CA ASP A 238 18.13 -7.14 4.11
C ASP A 238 17.28 -7.24 2.83
N ALA A 239 16.01 -7.71 2.92
CA ALA A 239 15.10 -7.75 1.77
C ALA A 239 14.47 -6.39 1.45
N MET A 240 14.55 -5.44 2.38
CA MET A 240 14.00 -4.08 2.22
C MET A 240 15.11 -3.07 1.94
N THR A 241 15.03 -2.37 0.83
CA THR A 241 15.95 -1.25 0.53
C THR A 241 15.77 -0.13 1.58
N PRO A 242 16.86 0.45 2.11
CA PRO A 242 16.76 1.61 3.01
C PRO A 242 15.97 2.75 2.38
N MET A 243 15.12 3.42 3.19
CA MET A 243 14.25 4.49 2.70
C MET A 243 15.02 5.64 2.02
N ALA A 244 16.25 5.90 2.49
CA ALA A 244 17.12 6.93 1.92
C ALA A 244 17.59 6.65 0.49
N ASP A 245 17.53 5.39 0.05
CA ASP A 245 17.96 4.93 -1.27
C ASP A 245 16.77 4.77 -2.23
N ILE A 246 15.55 5.08 -1.80
CA ILE A 246 14.33 4.98 -2.58
C ILE A 246 13.89 6.39 -3.01
N ASN A 247 13.50 6.55 -4.27
CA ASN A 247 12.81 7.76 -4.71
C ASN A 247 11.38 7.76 -4.19
N VAL A 248 11.18 8.27 -2.96
CA VAL A 248 9.87 8.34 -2.32
C VAL A 248 9.13 9.58 -2.81
N ILE A 249 7.88 9.39 -3.26
CA ILE A 249 6.94 10.45 -3.61
C ILE A 249 5.74 10.40 -2.66
N GLU A 250 5.22 11.57 -2.28
CA GLU A 250 4.10 11.66 -1.34
C GLU A 250 2.77 11.68 -2.08
N GLU A 251 1.87 10.75 -1.72
CA GLU A 251 0.50 10.76 -2.23
C GLU A 251 -0.31 11.89 -1.59
N ASP A 252 -1.11 12.58 -2.38
CA ASP A 252 -2.15 13.48 -1.87
C ASP A 252 -3.34 12.67 -1.36
N ILE A 253 -3.21 12.14 -0.13
CA ILE A 253 -4.23 11.27 0.50
C ILE A 253 -5.61 11.95 0.55
N PRO A 254 -5.76 13.24 0.92
CA PRO A 254 -7.04 13.93 0.85
C PRO A 254 -7.65 13.93 -0.55
N TYR A 255 -6.86 14.26 -1.58
CA TYR A 255 -7.32 14.25 -2.97
C TYR A 255 -7.76 12.84 -3.40
N VAL A 256 -6.88 11.85 -3.23
CA VAL A 256 -7.15 10.45 -3.62
C VAL A 256 -8.38 9.91 -2.89
N SER A 257 -8.55 10.24 -1.61
CA SER A 257 -9.73 9.81 -0.84
C SER A 257 -11.03 10.42 -1.36
N ALA A 258 -11.00 11.70 -1.73
CA ALA A 258 -12.17 12.40 -2.25
C ALA A 258 -12.57 11.93 -3.67
N HIS A 259 -11.58 11.56 -4.52
CA HIS A 259 -11.80 11.24 -5.93
C HIS A 259 -11.68 9.72 -6.23
N LYS A 260 -11.65 8.87 -5.19
CA LYS A 260 -11.47 7.42 -5.37
C LYS A 260 -12.42 6.81 -6.38
N ALA A 261 -13.70 7.15 -6.31
CA ALA A 261 -14.71 6.62 -7.23
C ALA A 261 -14.41 7.03 -8.69
N GLU A 262 -14.07 8.31 -8.92
CA GLU A 262 -13.77 8.85 -10.24
C GLU A 262 -12.51 8.20 -10.84
N LEU A 263 -11.47 7.99 -10.03
CA LEU A 263 -10.24 7.33 -10.47
C LEU A 263 -10.50 5.85 -10.86
N VAL A 264 -11.31 5.15 -10.06
CA VAL A 264 -11.69 3.75 -10.35
C VAL A 264 -12.58 3.67 -11.57
N ASP A 265 -13.55 4.59 -11.73
CA ASP A 265 -14.44 4.61 -12.88
C ASP A 265 -13.65 4.84 -14.18
N LYS A 266 -12.72 5.81 -14.19
CA LYS A 266 -11.87 6.08 -15.36
C LYS A 266 -10.96 4.89 -15.72
N TYR A 267 -10.38 4.23 -14.71
CA TYR A 267 -9.66 2.97 -14.93
C TYR A 267 -10.57 1.90 -15.57
N THR A 268 -11.78 1.74 -15.03
CA THR A 268 -12.72 0.72 -15.47
C THR A 268 -13.16 0.96 -16.92
N GLU A 269 -13.35 2.22 -17.34
CA GLU A 269 -13.62 2.59 -18.73
C GLU A 269 -12.46 2.14 -19.65
N ILE A 270 -11.23 2.50 -19.31
CA ILE A 270 -10.03 2.11 -20.07
C ILE A 270 -9.93 0.59 -20.19
N PHE A 271 -10.06 -0.12 -19.08
CA PHE A 271 -9.95 -1.58 -19.06
C PHE A 271 -11.04 -2.26 -19.88
N THR A 272 -12.28 -1.78 -19.80
CA THR A 272 -13.43 -2.30 -20.57
C THR A 272 -13.22 -2.08 -22.07
N ASP A 273 -12.74 -0.92 -22.47
CA ASP A 273 -12.45 -0.61 -23.86
C ASP A 273 -11.36 -1.52 -24.44
N LEU A 274 -10.31 -1.82 -23.64
CA LEU A 274 -9.25 -2.75 -24.04
C LEU A 274 -9.77 -4.18 -24.18
N GLN A 275 -10.73 -4.63 -23.35
CA GLN A 275 -11.32 -5.97 -23.43
C GLN A 275 -12.29 -6.13 -24.62
N SER A 276 -12.78 -5.04 -25.19
CA SER A 276 -13.72 -5.06 -26.31
C SER A 276 -13.06 -5.13 -27.70
N LYS A 277 -11.74 -4.99 -27.76
CA LYS A 277 -10.92 -5.06 -28.98
C LYS A 277 -10.38 -6.46 -29.23
#